data_55b304d81b5ddffab6a8610954973922
#
_entry.id   55b304d81b5ddffab6a8610954973922
#
_cell.length_a   1.000
_cell.length_b   1.000
_cell.length_c   1.000
_cell.angle_alpha   90.00
_cell.angle_beta   90.00
_cell.angle_gamma   90.00
#
_symmetry.space_group_name_H-M   'P 1'
#
loop_
_entity.id
_entity.type
_entity.pdbx_description
1 polymer ?
#
loop_
_entity_poly.entity_id
_entity_poly.type
_entity_poly.pdbx_seq_one_letter_code
_entity_poly.pdbx_strand_id
1 'polypeptide(L)'
;MDEINVALIGAGYIANYHARGLQSIPGVKIAAVVAVPLQAAQDFAGRYGIAEAFDSIDPIVSRPDIHAAVIATPNKFHTPYAIGFLSHGKDVFLEKPMALNAEEGLQIKKAADENCRLVMVGHMWRFDTDVNFVKNVIESGRLGRIVKTKGYGIHESWGPAGWFTQKELAGGGALADMGVHAIDTARYLLGDPLPKKVYAKIGTFYGNYDVDDSGVILISWDNGTESIIECGWWQPHMDGPEAATGLYGTAGYANVFPTYLKYKVDGVSGKFDAKFPEKKEHCDQSMYTRQMEHYVDCIRSRKQPVPGFAEGQIILGIVDAAYQSSQTGEVVNL
;
A
#
# COMPACT_ATOMS: atom_id res chain seq x y z
N MET A 1 20.92 0.07 -18.02
CA MET A 1 21.21 -1.25 -17.39
C MET A 1 20.29 -2.25 -18.06
N ASP A 2 20.86 -3.16 -18.84
CA ASP A 2 20.05 -4.06 -19.69
C ASP A 2 19.46 -5.23 -18.92
N GLU A 3 20.13 -5.66 -17.85
CA GLU A 3 19.66 -6.71 -16.94
C GLU A 3 19.61 -6.20 -15.50
N ILE A 4 18.48 -6.45 -14.83
CA ILE A 4 18.24 -6.07 -13.43
C ILE A 4 18.01 -7.34 -12.60
N ASN A 5 18.92 -7.61 -11.69
CA ASN A 5 18.79 -8.69 -10.73
C ASN A 5 18.16 -8.17 -9.43
N VAL A 6 17.08 -8.79 -9.00
CA VAL A 6 16.30 -8.44 -7.83
C VAL A 6 16.39 -9.53 -6.78
N ALA A 7 16.59 -9.16 -5.51
CA ALA A 7 16.38 -10.05 -4.38
C ALA A 7 14.93 -9.94 -3.91
N LEU A 8 14.22 -11.06 -3.74
CA LEU A 8 12.88 -11.10 -3.17
C LEU A 8 12.95 -11.52 -1.70
N ILE A 9 12.53 -10.64 -0.79
CA ILE A 9 12.61 -10.85 0.65
C ILE A 9 11.19 -11.07 1.19
N GLY A 10 10.93 -12.31 1.55
CA GLY A 10 9.62 -12.85 1.89
C GLY A 10 9.13 -13.86 0.85
N ALA A 11 8.44 -14.92 1.31
CA ALA A 11 7.84 -15.98 0.49
C ALA A 11 6.34 -16.15 0.78
N GLY A 12 5.69 -15.07 1.27
CA GLY A 12 4.28 -15.04 1.64
C GLY A 12 3.33 -14.90 0.44
N TYR A 13 2.05 -14.65 0.74
CA TYR A 13 0.99 -14.53 -0.27
C TYR A 13 1.31 -13.45 -1.32
N ILE A 14 1.65 -12.21 -0.88
CA ILE A 14 1.93 -11.08 -1.77
C ILE A 14 3.22 -11.28 -2.57
N ALA A 15 4.22 -11.96 -2.01
CA ALA A 15 5.46 -12.27 -2.73
C ALA A 15 5.22 -13.05 -4.04
N ASN A 16 4.15 -13.86 -4.12
CA ASN A 16 3.78 -14.57 -5.35
C ASN A 16 3.36 -13.60 -6.48
N TYR A 17 2.64 -12.51 -6.14
CA TYR A 17 2.26 -11.49 -7.12
C TYR A 17 3.47 -10.71 -7.62
N HIS A 18 4.38 -10.35 -6.71
CA HIS A 18 5.64 -9.68 -7.07
C HIS A 18 6.54 -10.57 -7.93
N ALA A 19 6.67 -11.85 -7.58
CA ALA A 19 7.46 -12.78 -8.40
C ALA A 19 6.92 -12.89 -9.83
N ARG A 20 5.62 -13.10 -9.99
CA ARG A 20 4.97 -13.14 -11.32
C ARG A 20 5.13 -11.83 -12.08
N GLY A 21 4.95 -10.69 -11.40
CA GLY A 21 5.14 -9.35 -11.98
C GLY A 21 6.58 -9.15 -12.47
N LEU A 22 7.57 -9.40 -11.63
CA LEU A 22 8.99 -9.26 -11.98
C LEU A 22 9.40 -10.17 -13.14
N GLN A 23 8.95 -11.44 -13.13
CA GLN A 23 9.27 -12.41 -14.19
C GLN A 23 8.64 -12.06 -15.54
N SER A 24 7.59 -11.25 -15.57
CA SER A 24 6.96 -10.78 -16.83
C SER A 24 7.73 -9.65 -17.51
N ILE A 25 8.70 -9.00 -16.82
CA ILE A 25 9.41 -7.84 -17.32
C ILE A 25 10.70 -8.26 -18.03
N PRO A 26 10.88 -7.93 -19.32
CA PRO A 26 12.10 -8.26 -20.04
C PRO A 26 13.36 -7.70 -19.38
N GLY A 27 14.40 -8.53 -19.25
CA GLY A 27 15.68 -8.13 -18.63
C GLY A 27 15.64 -8.05 -17.10
N VAL A 28 14.60 -8.58 -16.44
CA VAL A 28 14.53 -8.69 -14.98
C VAL A 28 14.67 -10.15 -14.57
N LYS A 29 15.49 -10.39 -13.55
CA LYS A 29 15.70 -11.72 -12.96
C LYS A 29 15.56 -11.63 -11.45
N ILE A 30 14.86 -12.56 -10.85
CA ILE A 30 14.89 -12.78 -9.41
C ILE A 30 16.10 -13.67 -9.14
N ALA A 31 17.17 -13.06 -8.62
CA ALA A 31 18.44 -13.75 -8.41
C ALA A 31 18.42 -14.63 -7.16
N ALA A 32 17.73 -14.16 -6.11
CA ALA A 32 17.65 -14.87 -4.84
C ALA A 32 16.30 -14.60 -4.16
N VAL A 33 15.86 -15.54 -3.32
CA VAL A 33 14.74 -15.37 -2.40
C VAL A 33 15.19 -15.62 -0.97
N VAL A 34 14.69 -14.82 -0.03
CA VAL A 34 14.94 -14.96 1.40
C VAL A 34 13.63 -15.16 2.14
N ALA A 35 13.54 -16.20 2.96
CA ALA A 35 12.40 -16.41 3.87
C ALA A 35 12.78 -17.31 5.05
N VAL A 36 12.08 -17.12 6.15
CA VAL A 36 12.24 -17.96 7.35
C VAL A 36 10.95 -18.77 7.55
N PRO A 37 11.06 -20.10 7.73
CA PRO A 37 12.27 -20.92 7.70
C PRO A 37 12.85 -21.08 6.27
N LEU A 38 14.11 -21.52 6.16
CA LEU A 38 14.80 -21.75 4.87
C LEU A 38 13.98 -22.63 3.91
N GLN A 39 13.25 -23.62 4.42
CA GLN A 39 12.37 -24.46 3.61
C GLN A 39 11.34 -23.64 2.82
N ALA A 40 10.76 -22.58 3.43
CA ALA A 40 9.82 -21.72 2.74
C ALA A 40 10.47 -20.97 1.56
N ALA A 41 11.72 -20.52 1.72
CA ALA A 41 12.49 -19.93 0.63
C ALA A 41 12.79 -20.95 -0.48
N GLN A 42 13.17 -22.17 -0.13
CA GLN A 42 13.47 -23.24 -1.09
C GLN A 42 12.22 -23.65 -1.88
N ASP A 43 11.07 -23.81 -1.21
CA ASP A 43 9.80 -24.15 -1.85
C ASP A 43 9.35 -23.05 -2.82
N PHE A 44 9.54 -21.80 -2.41
CA PHE A 44 9.24 -20.64 -3.26
C PHE A 44 10.21 -20.56 -4.44
N ALA A 45 11.49 -20.76 -4.22
CA ALA A 45 12.51 -20.82 -5.27
C ALA A 45 12.20 -21.89 -6.31
N GLY A 46 11.85 -23.10 -5.87
CA GLY A 46 11.42 -24.20 -6.75
C GLY A 46 10.20 -23.86 -7.60
N ARG A 47 9.21 -23.16 -7.01
CA ARG A 47 7.97 -22.76 -7.71
C ARG A 47 8.24 -21.74 -8.82
N TYR A 48 9.15 -20.81 -8.62
CA TYR A 48 9.43 -19.71 -9.53
C TYR A 48 10.74 -19.85 -10.32
N GLY A 49 11.44 -20.98 -10.21
CA GLY A 49 12.70 -21.23 -10.90
C GLY A 49 13.83 -20.26 -10.46
N ILE A 50 13.83 -19.84 -9.18
CA ILE A 50 14.86 -18.97 -8.61
C ILE A 50 16.04 -19.86 -8.19
N ALA A 51 17.25 -19.51 -8.59
CA ALA A 51 18.42 -20.37 -8.39
C ALA A 51 18.87 -20.47 -6.92
N GLU A 52 18.67 -19.41 -6.13
CA GLU A 52 19.25 -19.30 -4.80
C GLU A 52 18.16 -18.97 -3.76
N ALA A 53 18.22 -19.66 -2.61
CA ALA A 53 17.31 -19.49 -1.48
C ALA A 53 18.08 -19.41 -0.17
N PHE A 54 17.71 -18.44 0.68
CA PHE A 54 18.37 -18.15 1.95
C PHE A 54 17.34 -17.91 3.06
N ASP A 55 17.77 -18.01 4.33
CA ASP A 55 16.99 -17.64 5.51
C ASP A 55 17.45 -16.32 6.15
N SER A 56 18.50 -15.68 5.61
CA SER A 56 19.03 -14.37 6.00
C SER A 56 19.37 -13.54 4.78
N ILE A 57 19.33 -12.21 4.91
CA ILE A 57 19.81 -11.28 3.88
C ILE A 57 21.34 -11.19 3.83
N ASP A 58 22.06 -11.59 4.88
CA ASP A 58 23.49 -11.40 5.03
C ASP A 58 24.33 -11.93 3.86
N PRO A 59 24.03 -13.11 3.29
CA PRO A 59 24.80 -13.62 2.15
C PRO A 59 24.63 -12.83 0.86
N ILE A 60 23.54 -12.00 0.75
CA ILE A 60 23.14 -11.38 -0.51
C ILE A 60 23.18 -9.85 -0.50
N VAL A 61 23.09 -9.23 0.67
CA VAL A 61 22.93 -7.77 0.79
C VAL A 61 24.09 -6.97 0.16
N SER A 62 25.30 -7.49 0.25
CA SER A 62 26.51 -6.85 -0.31
C SER A 62 26.88 -7.30 -1.72
N ARG A 63 26.18 -8.27 -2.30
CA ARG A 63 26.51 -8.82 -3.63
C ARG A 63 26.40 -7.76 -4.73
N PRO A 64 27.44 -7.59 -5.56
CA PRO A 64 27.45 -6.55 -6.60
C PRO A 64 26.50 -6.87 -7.77
N ASP A 65 26.15 -8.13 -7.98
CA ASP A 65 25.23 -8.57 -9.03
C ASP A 65 23.76 -8.40 -8.68
N ILE A 66 23.41 -8.08 -7.42
CA ILE A 66 22.06 -7.70 -6.99
C ILE A 66 21.92 -6.18 -7.06
N HIS A 67 20.91 -5.69 -7.78
CA HIS A 67 20.70 -4.26 -8.05
C HIS A 67 19.60 -3.67 -7.17
N ALA A 68 18.59 -4.47 -6.81
CA ALA A 68 17.42 -4.03 -6.06
C ALA A 68 16.86 -5.15 -5.17
N ALA A 69 16.07 -4.76 -4.17
CA ALA A 69 15.31 -5.67 -3.33
C ALA A 69 13.82 -5.35 -3.36
N VAL A 70 12.99 -6.40 -3.34
CA VAL A 70 11.54 -6.33 -3.09
C VAL A 70 11.27 -6.97 -1.74
N ILE A 71 10.83 -6.17 -0.76
CA ILE A 71 10.64 -6.59 0.63
C ILE A 71 9.14 -6.76 0.91
N ALA A 72 8.72 -8.00 1.17
CA ALA A 72 7.36 -8.43 1.43
C ALA A 72 7.31 -9.38 2.64
N THR A 73 7.87 -8.92 3.74
CA THR A 73 7.97 -9.61 5.04
C THR A 73 6.94 -9.05 6.04
N PRO A 74 6.83 -9.58 7.27
CA PRO A 74 6.15 -8.87 8.34
C PRO A 74 6.76 -7.48 8.57
N ASN A 75 5.92 -6.50 8.92
CA ASN A 75 6.24 -5.07 8.95
C ASN A 75 7.49 -4.71 9.77
N LYS A 76 7.68 -5.41 10.90
CA LYS A 76 8.87 -5.24 11.77
C LYS A 76 10.20 -5.35 11.02
N PHE A 77 10.25 -6.13 9.95
CA PHE A 77 11.48 -6.38 9.20
C PHE A 77 11.66 -5.41 8.03
N HIS A 78 10.66 -4.58 7.70
CA HIS A 78 10.76 -3.61 6.61
C HIS A 78 11.93 -2.66 6.82
N THR A 79 11.99 -1.99 7.95
CA THR A 79 13.02 -0.98 8.25
C THR A 79 14.44 -1.56 8.26
N PRO A 80 14.76 -2.61 9.05
CA PRO A 80 16.13 -3.13 9.07
C PRO A 80 16.57 -3.71 7.72
N TYR A 81 15.68 -4.37 6.98
CA TYR A 81 16.04 -4.90 5.67
C TYR A 81 16.21 -3.80 4.61
N ALA A 82 15.34 -2.79 4.62
CA ALA A 82 15.48 -1.65 3.74
C ALA A 82 16.81 -0.93 3.97
N ILE A 83 17.14 -0.61 5.21
CA ILE A 83 18.42 0.03 5.56
C ILE A 83 19.60 -0.84 5.12
N GLY A 84 19.52 -2.15 5.34
CA GLY A 84 20.55 -3.10 4.91
C GLY A 84 20.83 -2.99 3.41
N PHE A 85 19.81 -3.09 2.57
CA PHE A 85 19.97 -3.01 1.10
C PHE A 85 20.37 -1.61 0.63
N LEU A 86 19.74 -0.56 1.14
CA LEU A 86 20.04 0.83 0.79
C LEU A 86 21.50 1.18 1.09
N SER A 87 22.01 0.79 2.27
CA SER A 87 23.41 1.04 2.69
C SER A 87 24.43 0.29 1.84
N HIS A 88 24.02 -0.77 1.15
CA HIS A 88 24.86 -1.49 0.18
C HIS A 88 24.57 -1.08 -1.27
N GLY A 89 23.97 0.09 -1.46
CA GLY A 89 23.77 0.68 -2.79
C GLY A 89 22.70 0.00 -3.64
N LYS A 90 21.69 -0.63 -3.03
CA LYS A 90 20.56 -1.26 -3.73
C LYS A 90 19.33 -0.37 -3.65
N ASP A 91 18.53 -0.34 -4.73
CA ASP A 91 17.21 0.27 -4.70
C ASP A 91 16.20 -0.66 -3.99
N VAL A 92 15.19 -0.10 -3.34
CA VAL A 92 14.28 -0.90 -2.50
C VAL A 92 12.82 -0.63 -2.85
N PHE A 93 12.06 -1.72 -3.04
CA PHE A 93 10.61 -1.73 -2.96
C PHE A 93 10.20 -2.31 -1.61
N LEU A 94 9.28 -1.64 -0.93
CA LEU A 94 8.72 -2.06 0.35
C LEU A 94 7.22 -2.28 0.25
N GLU A 95 6.71 -3.40 0.74
CA GLU A 95 5.28 -3.54 0.96
C GLU A 95 4.77 -2.54 2.00
N LYS A 96 3.48 -2.28 1.91
CA LYS A 96 2.78 -1.41 2.87
C LYS A 96 2.48 -2.19 4.20
N PRO A 97 2.42 -1.48 5.33
CA PRO A 97 2.94 -0.14 5.57
C PRO A 97 4.47 -0.11 5.43
N MET A 98 5.01 1.03 5.00
CA MET A 98 6.45 1.16 4.72
C MET A 98 7.35 0.80 5.91
N ALA A 99 6.88 1.09 7.13
CA ALA A 99 7.54 0.82 8.40
C ALA A 99 6.50 0.68 9.52
N LEU A 100 6.93 0.38 10.76
CA LEU A 100 6.02 0.29 11.90
C LEU A 100 5.44 1.66 12.33
N ASN A 101 6.15 2.76 12.06
CA ASN A 101 5.77 4.12 12.42
C ASN A 101 6.56 5.15 11.59
N ALA A 102 6.22 6.44 11.74
CA ALA A 102 6.85 7.52 10.98
C ALA A 102 8.33 7.74 11.33
N GLU A 103 8.77 7.46 12.56
CA GLU A 103 10.16 7.57 12.97
C GLU A 103 11.04 6.55 12.25
N GLU A 104 10.61 5.30 12.16
CA GLU A 104 11.28 4.27 11.36
C GLU A 104 11.33 4.64 9.87
N GLY A 105 10.24 5.24 9.34
CA GLY A 105 10.22 5.76 7.98
C GLY A 105 11.36 6.75 7.74
N LEU A 106 11.61 7.68 8.66
CA LEU A 106 12.74 8.63 8.55
C LEU A 106 14.12 7.96 8.57
N GLN A 107 14.27 6.81 9.23
CA GLN A 107 15.52 6.05 9.19
C GLN A 107 15.74 5.44 7.78
N ILE A 108 14.68 4.94 7.15
CA ILE A 108 14.74 4.46 5.75
C ILE A 108 15.13 5.61 4.82
N LYS A 109 14.51 6.80 5.00
CA LYS A 109 14.86 7.99 4.20
C LYS A 109 16.33 8.34 4.31
N LYS A 110 16.84 8.41 5.52
CA LYS A 110 18.23 8.72 5.77
C LYS A 110 19.17 7.76 5.01
N ALA A 111 18.91 6.46 5.11
CA ALA A 111 19.71 5.46 4.40
C ALA A 111 19.61 5.61 2.87
N ALA A 112 18.42 5.92 2.35
CA ALA A 112 18.20 6.14 0.92
C ALA A 112 18.95 7.39 0.40
N ASP A 113 18.85 8.51 1.12
CA ASP A 113 19.51 9.77 0.75
C ASP A 113 21.03 9.65 0.79
N GLU A 114 21.58 9.09 1.88
CA GLU A 114 23.03 8.91 2.05
C GLU A 114 23.66 8.05 0.96
N ASN A 115 22.89 7.13 0.38
CA ASN A 115 23.37 6.22 -0.67
C ASN A 115 22.80 6.55 -2.08
N CYS A 116 22.06 7.63 -2.24
CA CYS A 116 21.39 8.02 -3.50
C CYS A 116 20.57 6.86 -4.12
N ARG A 117 19.76 6.17 -3.30
CA ARG A 117 18.94 5.03 -3.71
C ARG A 117 17.45 5.37 -3.74
N LEU A 118 16.73 4.63 -4.56
CA LEU A 118 15.29 4.76 -4.73
C LEU A 118 14.54 3.92 -3.70
N VAL A 119 13.45 4.47 -3.17
CA VAL A 119 12.49 3.74 -2.33
C VAL A 119 11.11 3.87 -2.95
N MET A 120 10.48 2.74 -3.28
CA MET A 120 9.10 2.65 -3.70
C MET A 120 8.28 1.93 -2.63
N VAL A 121 7.02 2.35 -2.43
CA VAL A 121 6.12 1.75 -1.44
C VAL A 121 4.95 1.06 -2.13
N GLY A 122 4.53 -0.08 -1.59
CA GLY A 122 3.56 -1.02 -2.17
C GLY A 122 2.10 -0.56 -2.08
N HIS A 123 1.77 0.69 -2.40
CA HIS A 123 0.39 1.16 -2.51
C HIS A 123 -0.23 0.74 -3.85
N MET A 124 -0.59 -0.55 -3.97
CA MET A 124 -0.96 -1.20 -5.22
C MET A 124 -2.20 -0.61 -5.89
N TRP A 125 -3.16 -0.02 -5.14
CA TRP A 125 -4.38 0.54 -5.76
C TRP A 125 -4.09 1.79 -6.59
N ARG A 126 -2.95 2.46 -6.44
CA ARG A 126 -2.50 3.50 -7.38
C ARG A 126 -2.26 2.97 -8.82
N PHE A 127 -2.11 1.65 -8.97
CA PHE A 127 -1.95 0.96 -10.25
C PHE A 127 -3.23 0.24 -10.72
N ASP A 128 -4.32 0.41 -9.98
CA ASP A 128 -5.61 -0.18 -10.33
C ASP A 128 -6.31 0.59 -11.46
N THR A 129 -6.94 -0.13 -12.38
CA THR A 129 -7.60 0.44 -13.55
C THR A 129 -8.82 1.28 -13.16
N ASP A 130 -9.61 0.80 -12.19
CA ASP A 130 -10.82 1.46 -11.71
C ASP A 130 -10.48 2.76 -10.98
N VAL A 131 -9.45 2.72 -10.13
CA VAL A 131 -8.93 3.89 -9.40
C VAL A 131 -8.45 4.95 -10.38
N ASN A 132 -7.63 4.56 -11.37
CA ASN A 132 -7.10 5.50 -12.35
C ASN A 132 -8.18 6.05 -13.29
N PHE A 133 -9.22 5.27 -13.62
CA PHE A 133 -10.37 5.79 -14.34
C PHE A 133 -11.06 6.91 -13.55
N VAL A 134 -11.36 6.69 -12.27
CA VAL A 134 -12.01 7.71 -11.42
C VAL A 134 -11.10 8.93 -11.24
N LYS A 135 -9.79 8.74 -11.08
CA LYS A 135 -8.81 9.84 -11.05
C LYS A 135 -8.90 10.72 -12.29
N ASN A 136 -8.88 10.13 -13.48
CA ASN A 136 -9.02 10.86 -14.75
C ASN A 136 -10.35 11.64 -14.84
N VAL A 137 -11.44 11.07 -14.32
CA VAL A 137 -12.74 11.76 -14.26
C VAL A 137 -12.69 12.97 -13.35
N ILE A 138 -12.03 12.88 -12.19
CA ILE A 138 -11.83 14.00 -11.26
C ILE A 138 -10.98 15.09 -11.92
N GLU A 139 -9.87 14.72 -12.52
CA GLU A 139 -8.95 15.63 -13.21
C GLU A 139 -9.60 16.34 -14.42
N SER A 140 -10.58 15.71 -15.06
CA SER A 140 -11.37 16.34 -16.12
C SER A 140 -12.32 17.46 -15.61
N GLY A 141 -12.44 17.64 -14.30
CA GLY A 141 -13.35 18.61 -13.68
C GLY A 141 -14.83 18.22 -13.69
N ARG A 142 -15.20 17.06 -14.24
CA ARG A 142 -16.61 16.64 -14.43
C ARG A 142 -17.39 16.53 -13.12
N LEU A 143 -16.74 16.23 -12.01
CA LEU A 143 -17.36 16.14 -10.69
C LEU A 143 -17.40 17.47 -9.94
N GLY A 144 -16.79 18.53 -10.49
CA GLY A 144 -16.55 19.77 -9.78
C GLY A 144 -15.50 19.61 -8.67
N ARG A 145 -15.51 20.51 -7.68
CA ARG A 145 -14.60 20.40 -6.52
C ARG A 145 -15.04 19.24 -5.63
N ILE A 146 -14.15 18.34 -5.31
CA ILE A 146 -14.42 17.29 -4.31
C ILE A 146 -14.42 17.93 -2.93
N VAL A 147 -15.49 17.74 -2.17
CA VAL A 147 -15.67 18.33 -0.83
C VAL A 147 -15.52 17.31 0.28
N LYS A 148 -15.78 16.03 -0.03
CA LYS A 148 -15.70 14.95 0.93
C LYS A 148 -15.39 13.62 0.24
N THR A 149 -14.66 12.75 0.93
CA THR A 149 -14.56 11.32 0.59
C THR A 149 -15.08 10.45 1.73
N LYS A 150 -15.59 9.28 1.39
CA LYS A 150 -15.87 8.20 2.33
C LYS A 150 -15.25 6.92 1.76
N GLY A 151 -14.28 6.35 2.48
CA GLY A 151 -13.59 5.14 2.05
C GLY A 151 -13.50 4.12 3.18
N TYR A 152 -13.35 2.86 2.81
CA TYR A 152 -13.12 1.79 3.78
C TYR A 152 -12.29 0.66 3.18
N GLY A 153 -11.64 -0.09 4.10
CA GLY A 153 -11.07 -1.39 3.87
C GLY A 153 -11.42 -2.29 5.03
N ILE A 154 -12.29 -3.28 4.80
CA ILE A 154 -12.89 -4.10 5.86
C ILE A 154 -13.01 -5.54 5.35
N HIS A 155 -12.54 -6.49 6.13
CA HIS A 155 -12.75 -7.90 5.89
C HIS A 155 -14.05 -8.38 6.55
N GLU A 156 -15.01 -8.82 5.72
CA GLU A 156 -16.29 -9.32 6.19
C GLU A 156 -16.14 -10.76 6.68
N SER A 157 -16.49 -11.00 7.93
CA SER A 157 -16.55 -12.32 8.55
C SER A 157 -15.23 -13.10 8.55
N TRP A 158 -14.11 -12.44 8.27
CA TRP A 158 -12.77 -13.00 8.36
C TRP A 158 -11.73 -11.95 8.77
N GLY A 159 -10.55 -12.38 9.09
CA GLY A 159 -9.40 -11.53 9.37
C GLY A 159 -8.11 -12.32 9.27
N PRO A 160 -6.97 -11.62 9.14
CA PRO A 160 -5.67 -12.26 9.08
C PRO A 160 -5.31 -12.94 10.40
N ALA A 161 -4.33 -13.82 10.33
CA ALA A 161 -3.79 -14.55 11.47
C ALA A 161 -2.26 -14.47 11.49
N GLY A 162 -1.65 -15.11 12.47
CA GLY A 162 -0.20 -15.19 12.62
C GLY A 162 0.40 -13.84 13.02
N TRP A 163 1.38 -13.36 12.28
CA TRP A 163 2.11 -12.13 12.61
C TRP A 163 1.24 -10.85 12.55
N PHE A 164 0.19 -10.83 11.73
CA PHE A 164 -0.74 -9.69 11.63
C PHE A 164 -1.40 -9.34 12.96
N THR A 165 -1.66 -10.34 13.79
CA THR A 165 -2.33 -10.18 15.08
C THR A 165 -1.36 -9.97 16.26
N GLN A 166 -0.08 -9.75 16.00
CA GLN A 166 0.97 -9.52 16.98
C GLN A 166 1.53 -8.11 16.80
N LYS A 167 1.25 -7.21 17.74
CA LYS A 167 1.63 -5.80 17.66
C LYS A 167 3.13 -5.59 17.44
N GLU A 168 3.96 -6.43 18.05
CA GLU A 168 5.41 -6.36 17.87
C GLU A 168 5.85 -6.59 16.43
N LEU A 169 5.15 -7.42 15.65
CA LEU A 169 5.48 -7.77 14.28
C LEU A 169 4.76 -6.90 13.25
N ALA A 170 3.51 -6.52 13.55
CA ALA A 170 2.65 -5.79 12.64
C ALA A 170 2.65 -4.25 12.86
N GLY A 171 2.96 -3.79 14.08
CA GLY A 171 2.88 -2.38 14.46
C GLY A 171 1.46 -1.90 14.77
N GLY A 172 0.45 -2.48 14.14
CA GLY A 172 -0.97 -2.21 14.28
C GLY A 172 -1.81 -3.30 13.63
N GLY A 173 -3.12 -3.17 13.72
CA GLY A 173 -4.09 -4.15 13.22
C GLY A 173 -4.76 -3.71 11.91
N ALA A 174 -6.11 -3.66 11.94
CA ALA A 174 -6.91 -3.35 10.76
C ALA A 174 -6.60 -1.98 10.14
N LEU A 175 -6.18 -0.98 10.94
CA LEU A 175 -5.76 0.30 10.41
C LEU A 175 -4.48 0.16 9.59
N ALA A 176 -3.45 -0.50 10.13
CA ALA A 176 -2.15 -0.69 9.46
C ALA A 176 -2.25 -1.66 8.26
N ASP A 177 -3.21 -2.59 8.27
CA ASP A 177 -3.45 -3.53 7.18
C ASP A 177 -4.35 -2.95 6.09
N MET A 178 -5.63 -2.67 6.39
CA MET A 178 -6.64 -2.27 5.42
C MET A 178 -6.88 -0.76 5.38
N GLY A 179 -6.78 -0.09 6.54
CA GLY A 179 -7.00 1.36 6.61
C GLY A 179 -6.00 2.17 5.80
N VAL A 180 -4.73 1.76 5.75
CA VAL A 180 -3.69 2.42 4.94
C VAL A 180 -4.01 2.42 3.45
N HIS A 181 -4.67 1.39 2.94
CA HIS A 181 -5.13 1.35 1.54
C HIS A 181 -6.25 2.37 1.28
N ALA A 182 -7.24 2.43 2.19
CA ALA A 182 -8.35 3.38 2.07
C ALA A 182 -7.88 4.83 2.18
N ILE A 183 -6.93 5.12 3.09
CA ILE A 183 -6.30 6.45 3.26
C ILE A 183 -5.53 6.83 1.99
N ASP A 184 -4.65 5.95 1.51
CA ASP A 184 -3.84 6.23 0.32
C ASP A 184 -4.70 6.41 -0.93
N THR A 185 -5.73 5.59 -1.12
CA THR A 185 -6.64 5.72 -2.27
C THR A 185 -7.39 7.04 -2.24
N ALA A 186 -7.94 7.43 -1.08
CA ALA A 186 -8.61 8.72 -0.94
C ALA A 186 -7.64 9.87 -1.24
N ARG A 187 -6.43 9.85 -0.66
CA ARG A 187 -5.39 10.85 -0.88
C ARG A 187 -4.98 10.94 -2.35
N TYR A 188 -4.71 9.81 -2.99
CA TYR A 188 -4.32 9.75 -4.40
C TYR A 188 -5.39 10.33 -5.33
N LEU A 189 -6.66 9.98 -5.11
CA LEU A 189 -7.79 10.49 -5.88
C LEU A 189 -8.01 11.99 -5.67
N LEU A 190 -7.65 12.54 -4.51
CA LEU A 190 -7.70 13.97 -4.20
C LEU A 190 -6.52 14.78 -4.76
N GLY A 191 -5.56 14.15 -5.44
CA GLY A 191 -4.36 14.82 -5.97
C GLY A 191 -3.23 14.95 -4.96
N ASP A 192 -3.13 14.01 -4.03
CA ASP A 192 -2.07 13.87 -3.03
C ASP A 192 -1.93 15.07 -2.06
N PRO A 193 -3.05 15.61 -1.46
CA PRO A 193 -2.99 16.70 -0.51
C PRO A 193 -2.24 16.33 0.77
N LEU A 194 -1.85 17.34 1.55
CA LEU A 194 -1.24 17.13 2.85
C LEU A 194 -2.31 17.04 3.96
N PRO A 195 -2.17 16.09 4.90
CA PRO A 195 -3.06 16.01 6.04
C PRO A 195 -2.81 17.19 6.99
N LYS A 196 -3.87 17.73 7.58
CA LYS A 196 -3.81 18.82 8.56
C LYS A 196 -4.24 18.38 9.95
N LYS A 197 -5.28 17.55 10.01
CA LYS A 197 -5.87 17.10 11.27
C LYS A 197 -6.35 15.67 11.12
N VAL A 198 -6.19 14.92 12.19
CA VAL A 198 -6.69 13.54 12.30
C VAL A 198 -7.46 13.40 13.61
N TYR A 199 -8.66 12.84 13.53
CA TYR A 199 -9.41 12.34 14.67
C TYR A 199 -9.78 10.88 14.42
N ALA A 200 -9.61 10.03 15.43
CA ALA A 200 -9.89 8.61 15.26
C ALA A 200 -10.48 7.98 16.52
N LYS A 201 -11.28 6.93 16.30
CA LYS A 201 -11.69 5.96 17.31
C LYS A 201 -11.38 4.57 16.80
N ILE A 202 -10.45 3.88 17.46
CA ILE A 202 -9.87 2.60 17.04
C ILE A 202 -9.88 1.67 18.24
N GLY A 203 -10.14 0.40 18.02
CA GLY A 203 -10.14 -0.59 19.10
C GLY A 203 -10.17 -2.03 18.62
N THR A 204 -10.10 -2.94 19.59
CA THR A 204 -10.22 -4.38 19.40
C THR A 204 -11.57 -4.82 19.93
N PHE A 205 -12.44 -5.37 19.10
CA PHE A 205 -13.83 -5.70 19.43
C PHE A 205 -14.19 -7.15 19.09
N TYR A 206 -13.54 -7.73 18.11
CA TYR A 206 -13.91 -9.03 17.53
C TYR A 206 -12.92 -10.15 17.89
N GLY A 207 -11.66 -9.80 18.15
CA GLY A 207 -10.61 -10.77 18.43
C GLY A 207 -10.00 -10.66 19.83
N ASN A 208 -9.17 -11.64 20.17
CA ASN A 208 -8.37 -11.65 21.39
C ASN A 208 -6.87 -11.58 21.02
N TYR A 209 -6.43 -10.40 20.67
CA TYR A 209 -5.06 -10.06 20.28
C TYR A 209 -4.75 -8.61 20.69
N ASP A 210 -3.51 -8.17 20.52
CA ASP A 210 -3.03 -6.87 21.01
C ASP A 210 -3.01 -5.74 19.95
N VAL A 211 -3.71 -5.96 18.83
CA VAL A 211 -3.88 -5.00 17.74
C VAL A 211 -5.35 -4.64 17.53
N ASP A 212 -5.61 -3.54 16.84
CA ASP A 212 -6.96 -3.11 16.49
C ASP A 212 -7.60 -4.00 15.41
N ASP A 213 -8.92 -4.13 15.46
CA ASP A 213 -9.72 -4.82 14.45
C ASP A 213 -10.90 -3.99 13.93
N SER A 214 -11.07 -2.77 14.43
CA SER A 214 -12.07 -1.83 13.92
C SER A 214 -11.67 -0.39 14.22
N GLY A 215 -11.90 0.50 13.25
CA GLY A 215 -11.62 1.92 13.42
C GLY A 215 -12.37 2.83 12.46
N VAL A 216 -12.63 4.05 12.94
CA VAL A 216 -13.15 5.17 12.16
C VAL A 216 -12.19 6.34 12.31
N ILE A 217 -11.77 6.90 11.18
CA ILE A 217 -10.77 7.97 11.09
C ILE A 217 -11.35 9.13 10.29
N LEU A 218 -11.25 10.35 10.80
CA LEU A 218 -11.54 11.60 10.10
C LEU A 218 -10.23 12.29 9.78
N ILE A 219 -10.06 12.72 8.52
CA ILE A 219 -8.84 13.39 8.05
C ILE A 219 -9.25 14.69 7.37
N SER A 220 -8.74 15.82 7.87
CA SER A 220 -8.84 17.12 7.19
C SER A 220 -7.60 17.35 6.33
N TRP A 221 -7.81 17.69 5.06
CA TRP A 221 -6.74 17.94 4.10
C TRP A 221 -6.51 19.44 3.87
N ASP A 222 -5.31 19.81 3.42
CA ASP A 222 -4.93 21.20 3.14
C ASP A 222 -5.69 21.85 1.98
N ASN A 223 -6.25 21.03 1.06
CA ASN A 223 -7.12 21.48 -0.02
C ASN A 223 -8.58 21.73 0.41
N GLY A 224 -8.89 21.60 1.72
CA GLY A 224 -10.20 21.82 2.31
C GLY A 224 -11.20 20.68 2.08
N THR A 225 -10.72 19.48 1.71
CA THR A 225 -11.53 18.26 1.64
C THR A 225 -11.48 17.53 2.98
N GLU A 226 -12.54 16.82 3.32
CA GLU A 226 -12.61 15.94 4.49
C GLU A 226 -12.74 14.48 4.04
N SER A 227 -12.03 13.57 4.70
CA SER A 227 -12.14 12.12 4.47
C SER A 227 -12.65 11.41 5.71
N ILE A 228 -13.63 10.52 5.51
CA ILE A 228 -14.08 9.53 6.50
C ILE A 228 -13.52 8.20 6.03
N ILE A 229 -12.71 7.57 6.87
CA ILE A 229 -12.08 6.28 6.58
C ILE A 229 -12.54 5.28 7.65
N GLU A 230 -12.93 4.10 7.21
CA GLU A 230 -13.24 2.95 8.07
C GLU A 230 -12.25 1.82 7.77
N CYS A 231 -11.84 1.12 8.81
CA CYS A 231 -11.01 -0.08 8.70
C CYS A 231 -11.56 -1.18 9.60
N GLY A 232 -11.39 -2.44 9.20
CA GLY A 232 -11.91 -3.52 10.04
C GLY A 232 -11.52 -4.91 9.59
N TRP A 233 -11.58 -5.84 10.57
CA TRP A 233 -11.52 -7.27 10.41
C TRP A 233 -12.72 -7.91 11.11
N TRP A 234 -13.15 -9.08 10.67
CA TRP A 234 -14.20 -9.87 11.32
C TRP A 234 -15.57 -9.18 11.43
N GLN A 235 -15.83 -8.14 10.66
CA GLN A 235 -17.14 -7.51 10.70
C GLN A 235 -18.19 -8.46 10.10
N PRO A 236 -19.25 -8.80 10.86
CA PRO A 236 -20.15 -9.88 10.47
C PRO A 236 -21.13 -9.48 9.36
N HIS A 237 -21.27 -8.19 9.06
CA HIS A 237 -22.24 -7.68 8.10
C HIS A 237 -21.66 -6.50 7.33
N MET A 238 -21.76 -6.56 6.00
CA MET A 238 -21.35 -5.52 5.07
C MET A 238 -22.46 -5.29 4.04
N ASP A 239 -22.58 -4.05 3.55
CA ASP A 239 -23.54 -3.67 2.50
C ASP A 239 -22.89 -3.68 1.10
N GLY A 240 -21.66 -4.15 0.94
CA GLY A 240 -20.91 -4.06 -0.31
C GLY A 240 -19.61 -4.84 -0.31
N PRO A 241 -18.71 -4.57 -1.26
CA PRO A 241 -17.41 -5.20 -1.33
C PRO A 241 -16.53 -4.79 -0.15
N GLU A 242 -15.46 -5.58 0.12
CA GLU A 242 -14.54 -5.36 1.27
C GLU A 242 -13.73 -4.05 1.19
N ALA A 243 -13.81 -3.32 0.09
CA ALA A 243 -13.23 -1.99 -0.04
C ALA A 243 -14.07 -1.11 -0.96
N ALA A 244 -14.20 0.16 -0.64
CA ALA A 244 -14.77 1.16 -1.52
C ALA A 244 -14.26 2.56 -1.17
N THR A 245 -14.33 3.47 -2.16
CA THR A 245 -14.07 4.89 -1.94
C THR A 245 -15.08 5.73 -2.73
N GLY A 246 -15.97 6.42 -2.02
CA GLY A 246 -16.92 7.38 -2.56
C GLY A 246 -16.37 8.80 -2.51
N LEU A 247 -16.49 9.56 -3.62
CA LEU A 247 -16.03 10.93 -3.76
C LEU A 247 -17.22 11.84 -4.07
N TYR A 248 -17.42 12.82 -3.22
CA TYR A 248 -18.56 13.76 -3.27
C TYR A 248 -18.10 15.10 -3.81
N GLY A 249 -18.39 15.33 -5.08
CA GLY A 249 -18.08 16.59 -5.76
C GLY A 249 -19.28 17.53 -5.83
N THR A 250 -19.02 18.80 -6.07
CA THR A 250 -20.07 19.83 -6.18
C THR A 250 -20.95 19.68 -7.42
N ALA A 251 -20.51 18.95 -8.44
CA ALA A 251 -21.23 18.68 -9.68
C ALA A 251 -21.54 17.20 -9.91
N GLY A 252 -21.00 16.29 -9.09
CA GLY A 252 -21.23 14.86 -9.24
C GLY A 252 -20.61 14.04 -8.14
N TYR A 253 -20.77 12.72 -8.27
CA TYR A 253 -20.27 11.70 -7.36
C TYR A 253 -19.57 10.60 -8.14
N ALA A 254 -18.50 10.07 -7.60
CA ALA A 254 -17.86 8.85 -8.08
C ALA A 254 -17.72 7.83 -6.96
N ASN A 255 -17.74 6.55 -7.30
CA ASN A 255 -17.41 5.46 -6.41
C ASN A 255 -16.37 4.56 -7.08
N VAL A 256 -15.43 4.05 -6.29
CA VAL A 256 -14.50 2.99 -6.66
C VAL A 256 -14.87 1.75 -5.86
N PHE A 257 -14.94 0.59 -6.50
CA PHE A 257 -15.28 -0.71 -5.93
C PHE A 257 -16.68 -0.79 -5.28
N PRO A 258 -17.78 -0.95 -6.08
CA PRO A 258 -17.81 -1.00 -7.55
C PRO A 258 -17.75 0.39 -8.18
N THR A 259 -17.19 0.46 -9.39
CA THR A 259 -16.93 1.74 -10.03
C THR A 259 -18.11 2.26 -10.82
N TYR A 260 -18.64 3.41 -10.38
CA TYR A 260 -19.70 4.13 -11.05
C TYR A 260 -19.64 5.65 -10.80
N LEU A 261 -20.29 6.41 -11.67
CA LEU A 261 -20.39 7.87 -11.58
C LEU A 261 -21.85 8.28 -11.48
N LYS A 262 -22.11 9.38 -10.77
CA LYS A 262 -23.42 10.08 -10.77
C LYS A 262 -23.18 11.54 -11.03
N TYR A 263 -23.70 12.07 -12.14
CA TYR A 263 -23.63 13.50 -12.47
C TYR A 263 -24.79 13.87 -13.41
N LYS A 264 -24.94 15.17 -13.68
CA LYS A 264 -25.97 15.66 -14.61
C LYS A 264 -25.41 15.76 -16.02
N VAL A 265 -26.19 15.28 -16.99
CA VAL A 265 -26.00 15.53 -18.41
C VAL A 265 -27.25 16.26 -18.92
N ASP A 266 -27.09 17.45 -19.49
CA ASP A 266 -28.16 18.31 -19.96
C ASP A 266 -29.26 18.54 -18.89
N GLY A 267 -28.85 18.71 -17.64
CA GLY A 267 -29.72 18.92 -16.50
C GLY A 267 -30.36 17.66 -15.91
N VAL A 268 -30.25 16.52 -16.56
CA VAL A 268 -30.80 15.23 -16.11
C VAL A 268 -29.76 14.47 -15.30
N SER A 269 -30.11 14.06 -14.08
CA SER A 269 -29.29 13.21 -13.24
C SER A 269 -29.23 11.78 -13.78
N GLY A 270 -28.06 11.19 -13.90
CA GLY A 270 -27.83 9.82 -14.33
C GLY A 270 -26.79 9.10 -13.50
N LYS A 271 -26.87 7.77 -13.49
CA LYS A 271 -25.83 6.87 -13.00
C LYS A 271 -25.17 6.20 -14.21
N PHE A 272 -23.85 6.22 -14.21
CA PHE A 272 -23.03 5.65 -15.28
C PHE A 272 -22.14 4.59 -14.66
N ASP A 273 -22.44 3.33 -14.90
CA ASP A 273 -21.64 2.20 -14.44
C ASP A 273 -20.47 1.97 -15.40
N ALA A 274 -19.26 2.12 -14.90
CA ALA A 274 -18.06 1.78 -15.65
C ALA A 274 -17.92 0.25 -15.71
N LYS A 275 -17.69 -0.29 -16.91
CA LYS A 275 -17.48 -1.73 -17.10
C LYS A 275 -16.00 -2.01 -17.23
N PHE A 276 -15.47 -2.76 -16.28
CA PHE A 276 -14.13 -3.30 -16.30
C PHE A 276 -14.16 -4.83 -16.42
N PRO A 277 -13.07 -5.46 -16.88
CA PRO A 277 -12.96 -6.92 -16.81
C PRO A 277 -13.15 -7.39 -15.37
N GLU A 278 -13.88 -8.50 -15.20
CA GLU A 278 -14.08 -9.11 -13.89
C GLU A 278 -12.74 -9.51 -13.28
N LYS A 279 -12.50 -9.11 -12.05
CA LYS A 279 -11.31 -9.49 -11.28
C LYS A 279 -11.53 -10.91 -10.74
N LYS A 280 -10.63 -11.82 -11.06
CA LYS A 280 -10.75 -13.24 -10.72
C LYS A 280 -10.26 -13.60 -9.33
N GLU A 281 -9.47 -12.72 -8.71
CA GLU A 281 -8.83 -12.92 -7.42
C GLU A 281 -9.07 -11.71 -6.52
N HIS A 282 -8.99 -11.88 -5.21
CA HIS A 282 -9.04 -10.79 -4.24
C HIS A 282 -7.99 -9.70 -4.54
N CYS A 283 -6.79 -10.12 -4.95
CA CYS A 283 -5.75 -9.24 -5.47
C CYS A 283 -5.59 -9.48 -6.98
N ASP A 284 -5.72 -8.45 -7.79
CA ASP A 284 -5.56 -8.54 -9.25
C ASP A 284 -4.08 -8.52 -9.64
N GLN A 285 -3.61 -9.58 -10.30
CA GLN A 285 -2.22 -9.69 -10.77
C GLN A 285 -1.80 -8.52 -11.66
N SER A 286 -2.70 -7.99 -12.49
CA SER A 286 -2.35 -6.93 -13.44
C SER A 286 -1.91 -5.65 -12.75
N MET A 287 -2.50 -5.33 -11.61
CA MET A 287 -2.13 -4.17 -10.81
C MET A 287 -0.73 -4.33 -10.17
N TYR A 288 -0.41 -5.52 -9.64
CA TYR A 288 0.94 -5.83 -9.15
C TYR A 288 1.98 -5.88 -10.28
N THR A 289 1.61 -6.38 -11.45
CA THR A 289 2.50 -6.35 -12.62
C THR A 289 2.84 -4.90 -13.00
N ARG A 290 1.85 -4.01 -13.14
CA ARG A 290 2.09 -2.57 -13.42
C ARG A 290 2.92 -1.90 -12.33
N GLN A 291 2.73 -2.29 -11.07
CA GLN A 291 3.53 -1.79 -9.95
C GLN A 291 5.00 -2.19 -10.10
N MET A 292 5.30 -3.44 -10.44
CA MET A 292 6.66 -3.90 -10.66
C MET A 292 7.29 -3.29 -11.94
N GLU A 293 6.51 -3.14 -13.01
CA GLU A 293 6.94 -2.42 -14.23
C GLU A 293 7.36 -1.00 -13.88
N HIS A 294 6.53 -0.26 -13.14
CA HIS A 294 6.87 1.09 -12.69
C HIS A 294 8.14 1.14 -11.84
N TYR A 295 8.31 0.22 -10.89
CA TYR A 295 9.51 0.14 -10.07
C TYR A 295 10.76 -0.09 -10.91
N VAL A 296 10.72 -1.04 -11.82
CA VAL A 296 11.83 -1.36 -12.73
C VAL A 296 12.14 -0.18 -13.67
N ASP A 297 11.14 0.50 -14.18
CA ASP A 297 11.31 1.69 -15.03
C ASP A 297 11.95 2.85 -14.25
N CYS A 298 11.59 3.01 -12.97
CA CYS A 298 12.26 3.98 -12.10
C CYS A 298 13.74 3.65 -11.88
N ILE A 299 14.08 2.37 -11.66
CA ILE A 299 15.48 1.92 -11.57
C ILE A 299 16.24 2.24 -12.86
N ARG A 300 15.69 1.89 -14.01
CA ARG A 300 16.32 2.11 -15.34
C ARG A 300 16.53 3.59 -15.64
N SER A 301 15.52 4.41 -15.35
CA SER A 301 15.53 5.84 -15.65
C SER A 301 16.13 6.73 -14.56
N ARG A 302 16.39 6.16 -13.36
CA ARG A 302 16.79 6.88 -12.13
C ARG A 302 15.80 7.97 -11.72
N LYS A 303 14.53 7.83 -12.10
CA LYS A 303 13.45 8.72 -11.65
C LYS A 303 12.91 8.24 -10.29
N GLN A 304 12.51 9.20 -9.46
CA GLN A 304 11.86 8.88 -8.19
C GLN A 304 10.52 8.15 -8.46
N PRO A 305 10.27 7.02 -7.79
CA PRO A 305 9.00 6.33 -7.93
C PRO A 305 7.85 7.09 -7.24
N VAL A 306 6.66 6.93 -7.78
CA VAL A 306 5.41 7.39 -7.15
C VAL A 306 4.40 6.22 -7.22
N PRO A 307 4.00 5.65 -6.06
CA PRO A 307 4.28 6.08 -4.69
C PRO A 307 5.72 5.75 -4.24
N GLY A 308 6.36 6.72 -3.62
CA GLY A 308 7.70 6.59 -3.07
C GLY A 308 7.74 6.81 -1.56
N PHE A 309 8.92 7.21 -1.08
CA PHE A 309 9.10 7.52 0.35
C PHE A 309 8.10 8.57 0.85
N ALA A 310 7.89 9.66 0.09
CA ALA A 310 7.04 10.77 0.53
C ALA A 310 5.60 10.32 0.80
N GLU A 311 5.03 9.52 -0.09
CA GLU A 311 3.68 8.97 0.07
C GLU A 311 3.63 8.04 1.29
N GLY A 312 4.56 7.09 1.40
CA GLY A 312 4.63 6.17 2.54
C GLY A 312 4.77 6.91 3.88
N GLN A 313 5.62 7.95 3.94
CA GLN A 313 5.84 8.74 5.16
C GLN A 313 4.58 9.49 5.60
N ILE A 314 3.84 10.08 4.64
CA ILE A 314 2.57 10.75 4.94
C ILE A 314 1.55 9.77 5.50
N ILE A 315 1.44 8.58 4.91
CA ILE A 315 0.52 7.54 5.40
C ILE A 315 0.92 7.09 6.81
N LEU A 316 2.20 6.86 7.09
CA LEU A 316 2.67 6.53 8.45
C LEU A 316 2.33 7.64 9.46
N GLY A 317 2.54 8.90 9.08
CA GLY A 317 2.18 10.05 9.94
C GLY A 317 0.69 10.12 10.27
N ILE A 318 -0.18 9.79 9.30
CA ILE A 318 -1.63 9.71 9.53
C ILE A 318 -1.98 8.53 10.46
N VAL A 319 -1.34 7.37 10.29
CA VAL A 319 -1.55 6.18 11.13
C VAL A 319 -1.12 6.47 12.57
N ASP A 320 0.06 7.05 12.79
CA ASP A 320 0.54 7.45 14.12
C ASP A 320 -0.41 8.44 14.78
N ALA A 321 -0.84 9.47 14.05
CA ALA A 321 -1.80 10.47 14.53
C ALA A 321 -3.17 9.85 14.87
N ALA A 322 -3.62 8.87 14.09
CA ALA A 322 -4.87 8.16 14.34
C ALA A 322 -4.80 7.32 15.63
N TYR A 323 -3.72 6.59 15.87
CA TYR A 323 -3.51 5.87 17.13
C TYR A 323 -3.40 6.84 18.31
N GLN A 324 -2.66 7.94 18.18
CA GLN A 324 -2.56 8.97 19.21
C GLN A 324 -3.95 9.58 19.53
N SER A 325 -4.70 9.97 18.50
CA SER A 325 -6.05 10.53 18.66
C SER A 325 -6.99 9.55 19.36
N SER A 326 -6.96 8.29 18.99
CA SER A 326 -7.79 7.26 19.61
C SER A 326 -7.45 7.03 21.08
N GLN A 327 -6.19 7.18 21.47
CA GLN A 327 -5.73 7.04 22.86
C GLN A 327 -6.10 8.25 23.72
N THR A 328 -5.94 9.46 23.18
CA THR A 328 -6.16 10.70 23.92
C THR A 328 -7.60 11.20 23.87
N GLY A 329 -8.37 10.80 22.86
CA GLY A 329 -9.69 11.36 22.55
C GLY A 329 -9.67 12.73 21.90
N GLU A 330 -8.47 13.23 21.52
CA GLU A 330 -8.26 14.58 21.00
C GLU A 330 -7.94 14.56 19.51
N VAL A 331 -8.15 15.72 18.85
CA VAL A 331 -7.70 15.92 17.45
C VAL A 331 -6.19 16.12 17.43
N VAL A 332 -5.50 15.38 16.58
CA VAL A 332 -4.05 15.56 16.33
C VAL A 332 -3.87 16.46 15.11
N ASN A 333 -3.04 17.50 15.25
CA ASN A 333 -2.62 18.38 14.16
C ASN A 333 -1.31 17.84 13.56
N LEU A 334 -1.20 17.82 12.21
CA LEU A 334 -0.07 17.36 11.44
C LEU A 334 0.61 18.53 10.70
#